data_20fb793604d6d4cb0d77873ea8a206e8
#
_entry.id   20fb793604d6d4cb0d77873ea8a206e8
#
_cell.length_a   1.000
_cell.length_b   1.000
_cell.length_c   1.000
_cell.angle_alpha   90.00
_cell.angle_beta   90.00
_cell.angle_gamma   90.00
#
_symmetry.space_group_name_H-M   'P 1'
#
loop_
_entity.id
_entity.type
_entity.pdbx_description
1 polymer ?
#
loop_
_entity_poly.entity_id
_entity_poly.type
_entity_poly.pdbx_seq_one_letter_code
_entity_poly.pdbx_strand_id
1 'polypeptide(L)'
;MKHILLATLLLMPSAYLVASELSANTPIGKIYVDGSGKSLYTFTKDSNGQSSCTGDCAVNWPPLLAEGKNSMRFSNQPGFSKIIREDGKQQWAKDGKPLYRWLKDTKSGDILGAGFKGVWPLARADDVTIQLYNDGESRYLVDDKQLALYTFDKDKVNQSVCYDKCATNWPPAYVNPDLLSMGIANLKLSGNFDVTQRTDGQYQWTYQGKPLYRWFKDKQPGDKSGDGVQNVWHLIKQ
;
A
#
# COMPACT_ATOMS: atom_id res chain seq x y z
N MET A 1 34.43 -48.60 -45.43
CA MET A 1 34.25 -47.18 -45.03
C MET A 1 32.90 -47.08 -44.35
N LYS A 2 32.88 -46.89 -43.02
CA LYS A 2 31.65 -46.76 -42.21
C LYS A 2 31.41 -45.25 -41.98
N HIS A 3 30.33 -44.73 -42.52
CA HIS A 3 29.91 -43.35 -42.26
C HIS A 3 29.18 -43.30 -40.94
N ILE A 4 29.73 -42.56 -39.98
CA ILE A 4 29.12 -42.22 -38.68
C ILE A 4 28.31 -40.92 -38.92
N LEU A 5 26.98 -41.01 -38.89
CA LEU A 5 26.11 -39.80 -38.81
C LEU A 5 26.13 -39.25 -37.37
N LEU A 6 26.70 -38.07 -37.19
CA LEU A 6 26.55 -37.30 -35.95
C LEU A 6 25.18 -36.63 -35.98
N ALA A 7 24.27 -37.04 -35.10
CA ALA A 7 23.02 -36.34 -34.84
C ALA A 7 23.30 -35.18 -33.86
N THR A 8 23.25 -33.95 -34.37
CA THR A 8 23.28 -32.74 -33.56
C THR A 8 21.92 -32.53 -32.89
N LEU A 9 21.88 -32.79 -31.56
CA LEU A 9 20.71 -32.49 -30.73
C LEU A 9 20.62 -30.98 -30.51
N LEU A 10 19.68 -30.29 -31.18
CA LEU A 10 19.35 -28.88 -30.91
C LEU A 10 18.63 -28.81 -29.57
N LEU A 11 19.34 -28.32 -28.55
CA LEU A 11 18.75 -27.87 -27.28
C LEU A 11 17.95 -26.60 -27.55
N MET A 12 16.63 -26.71 -27.65
CA MET A 12 15.76 -25.54 -27.62
C MET A 12 15.81 -24.89 -26.22
N PRO A 13 16.06 -23.59 -26.08
CA PRO A 13 15.97 -22.95 -24.80
C PRO A 13 14.53 -23.02 -24.31
N SER A 14 14.31 -23.66 -23.16
CA SER A 14 13.03 -23.61 -22.45
C SER A 14 12.72 -22.15 -22.13
N ALA A 15 11.74 -21.57 -22.79
CA ALA A 15 11.20 -20.28 -22.43
C ALA A 15 10.59 -20.41 -21.04
N TYR A 16 11.34 -20.01 -20.01
CA TYR A 16 10.78 -19.82 -18.68
C TYR A 16 9.71 -18.73 -18.79
N LEU A 17 8.45 -19.13 -18.69
CA LEU A 17 7.35 -18.21 -18.40
C LEU A 17 7.67 -17.56 -17.04
N VAL A 18 8.25 -16.37 -17.06
CA VAL A 18 8.34 -15.55 -15.85
C VAL A 18 6.90 -15.21 -15.48
N ALA A 19 6.39 -15.89 -14.47
CA ALA A 19 5.12 -15.53 -13.88
C ALA A 19 5.24 -14.07 -13.44
N SER A 20 4.48 -13.16 -14.05
CA SER A 20 4.50 -11.75 -13.69
C SER A 20 4.16 -11.62 -12.21
N GLU A 21 5.02 -10.97 -11.42
CA GLU A 21 4.82 -10.81 -9.99
C GLU A 21 3.46 -10.17 -9.71
N LEU A 22 2.76 -10.66 -8.66
CA LEU A 22 1.44 -10.16 -8.25
C LEU A 22 1.54 -8.81 -7.54
N SER A 23 2.73 -8.42 -7.14
CA SER A 23 3.01 -7.23 -6.33
C SER A 23 4.28 -6.54 -6.78
N ALA A 24 4.41 -5.26 -6.46
CA ALA A 24 5.59 -4.44 -6.71
C ALA A 24 6.00 -3.71 -5.43
N ASN A 25 7.32 -3.49 -5.27
CA ASN A 25 7.85 -2.67 -4.19
C ASN A 25 7.77 -1.19 -4.56
N THR A 26 7.38 -0.36 -3.61
CA THR A 26 7.38 1.09 -3.71
C THR A 26 8.02 1.70 -2.45
N PRO A 27 8.42 2.97 -2.44
CA PRO A 27 8.91 3.62 -1.22
C PRO A 27 7.91 3.57 -0.05
N ILE A 28 6.61 3.51 -0.37
CA ILE A 28 5.54 3.41 0.63
C ILE A 28 5.04 1.97 0.84
N GLY A 29 5.83 0.97 0.48
CA GLY A 29 5.58 -0.44 0.76
C GLY A 29 5.23 -1.29 -0.46
N LYS A 30 4.91 -2.55 -0.23
CA LYS A 30 4.58 -3.53 -1.28
C LYS A 30 3.09 -3.47 -1.61
N ILE A 31 2.78 -3.37 -2.89
CA ILE A 31 1.41 -3.19 -3.38
C ILE A 31 1.07 -4.25 -4.43
N TYR A 32 -0.21 -4.60 -4.56
CA TYR A 32 -0.65 -5.44 -5.67
C TYR A 32 -0.65 -4.68 -6.99
N VAL A 33 -0.35 -5.40 -8.07
CA VAL A 33 -0.32 -4.87 -9.44
C VAL A 33 -1.11 -5.78 -10.40
N ASP A 34 -1.60 -5.21 -11.49
CA ASP A 34 -2.28 -5.96 -12.55
C ASP A 34 -1.30 -6.71 -13.46
N GLY A 35 -1.84 -7.43 -14.47
CA GLY A 35 -1.05 -8.18 -15.45
C GLY A 35 -0.11 -7.36 -16.33
N SER A 36 -0.19 -6.03 -16.24
CA SER A 36 0.68 -5.07 -16.94
C SER A 36 1.62 -4.31 -15.98
N GLY A 37 1.62 -4.67 -14.69
CA GLY A 37 2.44 -4.02 -13.64
C GLY A 37 1.85 -2.71 -13.12
N LYS A 38 0.61 -2.36 -13.46
CA LYS A 38 -0.05 -1.14 -12.95
C LYS A 38 -0.58 -1.35 -11.55
N SER A 39 -0.45 -0.33 -10.72
CA SER A 39 -0.87 -0.33 -9.32
C SER A 39 -2.37 -0.55 -9.14
N LEU A 40 -2.71 -1.28 -8.10
CA LEU A 40 -4.10 -1.56 -7.74
C LEU A 40 -4.52 -0.79 -6.49
N TYR A 41 -5.79 -0.42 -6.49
CA TYR A 41 -6.43 0.39 -5.48
C TYR A 41 -7.70 -0.26 -4.99
N THR A 42 -8.14 0.11 -3.79
CA THR A 42 -9.48 -0.16 -3.28
C THR A 42 -10.23 1.15 -3.12
N PHE A 43 -11.56 1.08 -2.99
CA PHE A 43 -12.40 2.25 -2.79
C PHE A 43 -13.10 2.15 -1.43
N THR A 44 -12.91 3.14 -0.55
CA THR A 44 -13.44 3.08 0.82
C THR A 44 -14.96 3.17 0.90
N LYS A 45 -15.62 3.58 -0.19
CA LYS A 45 -17.09 3.64 -0.27
C LYS A 45 -17.72 2.34 -0.79
N ASP A 46 -16.90 1.37 -1.20
CA ASP A 46 -17.40 0.04 -1.54
C ASP A 46 -17.87 -0.68 -0.27
N SER A 47 -18.91 -1.49 -0.41
CA SER A 47 -19.29 -2.46 0.61
C SER A 47 -18.60 -3.79 0.35
N ASN A 48 -18.60 -4.69 1.36
CA ASN A 48 -17.95 -5.98 1.23
C ASN A 48 -18.54 -6.81 0.07
N GLY A 49 -17.71 -7.08 -0.93
CA GLY A 49 -18.11 -7.84 -2.12
C GLY A 49 -18.96 -7.07 -3.14
N GLN A 50 -19.16 -5.75 -2.98
CA GLN A 50 -19.93 -4.93 -3.91
C GLN A 50 -19.14 -3.68 -4.32
N SER A 51 -19.10 -3.43 -5.63
CA SER A 51 -18.51 -2.22 -6.21
C SER A 51 -19.57 -1.12 -6.33
N SER A 52 -19.33 0.04 -5.72
CA SER A 52 -20.14 1.24 -5.86
C SER A 52 -19.60 2.21 -6.93
N CYS A 53 -18.42 1.92 -7.49
CA CYS A 53 -17.81 2.75 -8.52
C CYS A 53 -18.33 2.39 -9.91
N THR A 54 -19.31 3.18 -10.40
CA THR A 54 -19.98 3.05 -11.70
C THR A 54 -19.89 4.37 -12.48
N GLY A 55 -20.36 4.41 -13.73
CA GLY A 55 -20.36 5.62 -14.56
C GLY A 55 -19.00 6.31 -14.63
N ASP A 56 -18.97 7.64 -14.42
CA ASP A 56 -17.75 8.45 -14.46
C ASP A 56 -16.69 8.01 -13.45
N CYS A 57 -17.10 7.42 -12.33
CA CYS A 57 -16.17 6.81 -11.39
C CYS A 57 -15.37 5.69 -12.06
N ALA A 58 -16.04 4.77 -12.73
CA ALA A 58 -15.39 3.63 -13.40
C ALA A 58 -14.56 4.04 -14.63
N VAL A 59 -14.82 5.20 -15.22
CA VAL A 59 -13.97 5.79 -16.28
C VAL A 59 -12.63 6.22 -15.70
N ASN A 60 -12.65 6.94 -14.58
CA ASN A 60 -11.43 7.43 -13.93
C ASN A 60 -10.71 6.32 -13.14
N TRP A 61 -11.47 5.41 -12.55
CA TRP A 61 -11.01 4.28 -11.77
C TRP A 61 -11.47 2.96 -12.39
N PRO A 62 -10.86 2.54 -13.51
CA PRO A 62 -11.27 1.32 -14.20
C PRO A 62 -11.20 0.10 -13.28
N PRO A 63 -12.30 -0.67 -13.16
CA PRO A 63 -12.30 -1.89 -12.38
C PRO A 63 -11.29 -2.91 -12.92
N LEU A 64 -10.67 -3.67 -12.03
CA LEU A 64 -9.82 -4.80 -12.43
C LEU A 64 -10.71 -5.99 -12.84
N LEU A 65 -11.16 -6.00 -14.09
CA LEU A 65 -12.00 -7.08 -14.60
C LEU A 65 -11.22 -8.40 -14.68
N ALA A 66 -11.90 -9.52 -14.37
CA ALA A 66 -11.35 -10.86 -14.44
C ALA A 66 -11.40 -11.39 -15.88
N GLU A 67 -10.82 -10.64 -16.81
CA GLU A 67 -10.81 -10.93 -18.25
C GLU A 67 -9.41 -10.69 -18.87
N GLY A 68 -9.19 -11.17 -20.07
CA GLY A 68 -7.93 -11.04 -20.78
C GLY A 68 -6.73 -11.50 -19.94
N LYS A 69 -5.69 -10.68 -19.85
CA LYS A 69 -4.47 -10.96 -19.07
C LYS A 69 -4.73 -11.12 -17.56
N ASN A 70 -5.87 -10.63 -17.06
CA ASN A 70 -6.24 -10.71 -15.66
C ASN A 70 -7.23 -11.84 -15.35
N SER A 71 -7.69 -12.61 -16.33
CA SER A 71 -8.73 -13.64 -16.16
C SER A 71 -8.39 -14.67 -15.07
N MET A 72 -7.12 -15.08 -14.99
CA MET A 72 -6.61 -16.08 -14.04
C MET A 72 -5.54 -15.52 -13.10
N ARG A 73 -5.28 -14.20 -13.13
CA ARG A 73 -4.12 -13.60 -12.47
C ARG A 73 -4.03 -13.93 -10.98
N PHE A 74 -5.15 -13.87 -10.28
CA PHE A 74 -5.21 -14.08 -8.85
C PHE A 74 -5.92 -15.38 -8.45
N SER A 75 -6.14 -16.27 -9.42
CA SER A 75 -6.73 -17.58 -9.15
C SER A 75 -5.85 -18.34 -8.14
N ASN A 76 -6.50 -18.94 -7.15
CA ASN A 76 -5.85 -19.71 -6.08
C ASN A 76 -4.91 -18.89 -5.18
N GLN A 77 -4.98 -17.55 -5.22
CA GLN A 77 -4.23 -16.70 -4.29
C GLN A 77 -5.08 -16.43 -3.04
N PRO A 78 -4.51 -16.56 -1.84
CA PRO A 78 -5.23 -16.31 -0.59
C PRO A 78 -5.85 -14.91 -0.54
N GLY A 79 -7.12 -14.85 -0.14
CA GLY A 79 -7.87 -13.60 0.01
C GLY A 79 -8.34 -12.96 -1.29
N PHE A 80 -8.04 -13.55 -2.47
CA PHE A 80 -8.59 -13.07 -3.73
C PHE A 80 -9.86 -13.82 -4.11
N SER A 81 -10.85 -13.06 -4.60
CA SER A 81 -12.14 -13.58 -5.09
C SER A 81 -12.61 -12.76 -6.29
N LYS A 82 -13.65 -13.24 -6.97
CA LYS A 82 -14.34 -12.51 -8.02
C LYS A 82 -15.72 -12.09 -7.51
N ILE A 83 -16.05 -10.84 -7.74
CA ILE A 83 -17.39 -10.29 -7.47
C ILE A 83 -18.11 -10.06 -8.79
N ILE A 84 -19.44 -10.03 -8.77
CA ILE A 84 -20.27 -9.63 -9.90
C ILE A 84 -20.65 -8.17 -9.72
N ARG A 85 -20.30 -7.35 -10.69
CA ARG A 85 -20.69 -5.93 -10.77
C ARG A 85 -22.14 -5.79 -11.22
N GLU A 86 -22.70 -4.60 -11.02
CA GLU A 86 -24.05 -4.27 -11.50
C GLU A 86 -24.21 -4.44 -13.03
N ASP A 87 -23.13 -4.20 -13.79
CA ASP A 87 -23.09 -4.41 -15.25
C ASP A 87 -22.90 -5.89 -15.67
N GLY A 88 -22.98 -6.84 -14.73
CA GLY A 88 -22.82 -8.28 -14.93
C GLY A 88 -21.38 -8.76 -15.12
N LYS A 89 -20.38 -7.86 -15.17
CA LYS A 89 -18.98 -8.24 -15.36
C LYS A 89 -18.36 -8.74 -14.06
N GLN A 90 -17.39 -9.66 -14.18
CA GLN A 90 -16.60 -10.13 -13.07
C GLN A 90 -15.42 -9.21 -12.79
N GLN A 91 -15.27 -8.78 -11.53
CA GLN A 91 -14.16 -7.95 -11.05
C GLN A 91 -13.41 -8.67 -9.94
N TRP A 92 -12.09 -8.57 -9.93
CA TRP A 92 -11.27 -9.07 -8.84
C TRP A 92 -11.46 -8.22 -7.58
N ALA A 93 -11.46 -8.90 -6.43
CA ALA A 93 -11.47 -8.32 -5.10
C ALA A 93 -10.38 -8.96 -4.24
N LYS A 94 -9.82 -8.22 -3.29
CA LYS A 94 -8.89 -8.70 -2.26
C LYS A 94 -9.54 -8.51 -0.88
N ASP A 95 -9.70 -9.61 -0.14
CA ASP A 95 -10.38 -9.64 1.17
C ASP A 95 -11.75 -8.93 1.12
N GLY A 96 -12.53 -9.24 0.07
CA GLY A 96 -13.85 -8.67 -0.18
C GLY A 96 -13.84 -7.23 -0.70
N LYS A 97 -12.69 -6.58 -0.85
CA LYS A 97 -12.58 -5.22 -1.38
C LYS A 97 -12.33 -5.24 -2.88
N PRO A 98 -13.24 -4.70 -3.72
CA PRO A 98 -13.06 -4.61 -5.17
C PRO A 98 -11.78 -3.87 -5.55
N LEU A 99 -11.11 -4.32 -6.61
CA LEU A 99 -9.83 -3.77 -7.06
C LEU A 99 -10.00 -2.92 -8.32
N TYR A 100 -9.27 -1.81 -8.34
CA TYR A 100 -9.31 -0.80 -9.39
C TYR A 100 -7.90 -0.39 -9.84
N ARG A 101 -7.84 0.25 -11.01
CA ARG A 101 -6.68 1.01 -11.49
C ARG A 101 -6.97 2.50 -11.40
N TRP A 102 -5.92 3.31 -11.54
CA TRP A 102 -6.08 4.75 -11.78
C TRP A 102 -5.76 5.08 -13.23
N LEU A 103 -6.63 5.85 -13.89
CA LEU A 103 -6.47 6.17 -15.31
C LEU A 103 -5.13 6.87 -15.61
N LYS A 104 -4.63 7.70 -14.68
CA LYS A 104 -3.40 8.44 -14.86
C LYS A 104 -2.12 7.66 -14.50
N ASP A 105 -2.22 6.46 -13.96
CA ASP A 105 -1.08 5.55 -13.79
C ASP A 105 -0.76 4.95 -15.15
N THR A 106 0.22 5.52 -15.86
CA THR A 106 0.56 5.14 -17.22
C THR A 106 1.71 4.15 -17.30
N LYS A 107 2.58 4.14 -16.28
CA LYS A 107 3.76 3.27 -16.18
C LYS A 107 3.64 2.28 -15.04
N SER A 108 4.40 1.18 -15.12
CA SER A 108 4.61 0.29 -13.98
C SER A 108 5.24 1.05 -12.82
N GLY A 109 4.70 0.88 -11.61
CA GLY A 109 5.17 1.57 -10.41
C GLY A 109 4.56 2.96 -10.17
N ASP A 110 3.79 3.51 -11.12
CA ASP A 110 3.02 4.73 -10.85
C ASP A 110 2.01 4.49 -9.72
N ILE A 111 1.93 5.41 -8.77
CA ILE A 111 0.99 5.41 -7.65
C ILE A 111 0.31 6.77 -7.51
N LEU A 112 0.01 7.42 -8.64
CA LEU A 112 -0.52 8.79 -8.67
C LEU A 112 -1.93 8.89 -8.08
N GLY A 113 -2.67 7.78 -8.10
CA GLY A 113 -4.01 7.68 -7.50
C GLY A 113 -4.01 7.46 -5.98
N ALA A 114 -2.85 7.17 -5.38
CA ALA A 114 -2.78 6.80 -3.98
C ALA A 114 -3.30 7.89 -3.05
N GLY A 115 -4.29 7.52 -2.23
CA GLY A 115 -4.93 8.40 -1.26
C GLY A 115 -5.82 9.48 -1.85
N PHE A 116 -6.15 9.44 -3.15
CA PHE A 116 -6.94 10.50 -3.81
C PHE A 116 -8.25 10.76 -3.06
N LYS A 117 -8.44 12.03 -2.63
CA LYS A 117 -9.56 12.50 -1.80
C LYS A 117 -9.80 11.65 -0.53
N GLY A 118 -8.76 10.99 -0.01
CA GLY A 118 -8.85 10.13 1.16
C GLY A 118 -9.64 8.83 0.97
N VAL A 119 -10.12 8.52 -0.23
CA VAL A 119 -11.03 7.39 -0.47
C VAL A 119 -10.45 6.30 -1.39
N TRP A 120 -9.23 6.47 -1.91
CA TRP A 120 -8.58 5.53 -2.82
C TRP A 120 -7.23 5.02 -2.27
N PRO A 121 -7.22 4.19 -1.22
CA PRO A 121 -5.99 3.59 -0.72
C PRO A 121 -5.41 2.59 -1.71
N LEU A 122 -4.09 2.38 -1.67
CA LEU A 122 -3.42 1.32 -2.40
C LEU A 122 -3.85 -0.05 -1.87
N ALA A 123 -4.00 -1.01 -2.78
CA ALA A 123 -4.19 -2.42 -2.42
C ALA A 123 -2.83 -3.00 -1.99
N ARG A 124 -2.61 -3.15 -0.68
CA ARG A 124 -1.33 -3.54 -0.09
C ARG A 124 -1.10 -5.05 -0.13
N ALA A 125 0.15 -5.43 -0.33
CA ALA A 125 0.65 -6.80 -0.31
C ALA A 125 1.62 -7.05 0.85
N ASP A 126 1.66 -6.13 1.82
CA ASP A 126 2.43 -6.19 3.07
C ASP A 126 1.54 -5.86 4.27
N ASP A 127 2.11 -5.88 5.47
CA ASP A 127 1.40 -5.62 6.73
C ASP A 127 1.50 -4.14 7.18
N VAL A 128 2.01 -3.25 6.34
CA VAL A 128 2.10 -1.82 6.63
C VAL A 128 0.71 -1.18 6.58
N THR A 129 0.27 -0.59 7.69
CA THR A 129 -1.06 0.07 7.78
C THR A 129 -1.03 1.55 7.39
N ILE A 130 0.16 2.12 7.23
CA ILE A 130 0.34 3.51 6.82
C ILE A 130 -0.04 3.67 5.35
N GLN A 131 -0.80 4.72 5.05
CA GLN A 131 -1.32 5.02 3.72
C GLN A 131 -0.87 6.42 3.26
N LEU A 132 -1.22 6.77 2.03
CA LEU A 132 -1.14 8.14 1.53
C LEU A 132 -2.50 8.82 1.63
N TYR A 133 -2.49 10.11 1.90
CA TYR A 133 -3.60 11.03 1.66
C TYR A 133 -3.20 12.01 0.57
N ASN A 134 -4.11 12.31 -0.32
CA ASN A 134 -3.92 13.23 -1.43
C ASN A 134 -5.14 14.15 -1.53
N ASP A 135 -4.97 15.41 -1.15
CA ASP A 135 -6.00 16.45 -1.20
C ASP A 135 -6.09 17.16 -2.56
N GLY A 136 -5.21 16.80 -3.51
CA GLY A 136 -5.08 17.44 -4.82
C GLY A 136 -3.94 18.46 -4.89
N GLU A 137 -3.48 18.99 -3.75
CA GLU A 137 -2.37 19.94 -3.65
C GLU A 137 -1.11 19.29 -3.10
N SER A 138 -1.27 18.39 -2.14
CA SER A 138 -0.18 17.68 -1.48
C SER A 138 -0.51 16.22 -1.24
N ARG A 139 0.54 15.40 -1.20
CA ARG A 139 0.47 13.99 -0.80
C ARG A 139 1.33 13.81 0.44
N TYR A 140 0.80 13.10 1.44
CA TYR A 140 1.51 12.88 2.70
C TYR A 140 1.06 11.57 3.37
N LEU A 141 1.87 11.08 4.29
CA LEU A 141 1.57 9.86 5.03
C LEU A 141 0.48 10.09 6.06
N VAL A 142 -0.43 9.12 6.16
CA VAL A 142 -1.49 9.06 7.17
C VAL A 142 -1.56 7.67 7.78
N ASP A 143 -2.12 7.58 8.97
CA ASP A 143 -2.41 6.31 9.63
C ASP A 143 -3.68 5.63 9.10
N ASP A 144 -4.09 4.54 9.75
CA ASP A 144 -5.31 3.78 9.45
C ASP A 144 -6.62 4.57 9.68
N LYS A 145 -6.56 5.65 10.47
CA LYS A 145 -7.67 6.61 10.69
C LYS A 145 -7.60 7.82 9.77
N GLN A 146 -6.65 7.81 8.84
CA GLN A 146 -6.38 8.91 7.90
C GLN A 146 -5.92 10.21 8.57
N LEU A 147 -5.35 10.14 9.79
CA LEU A 147 -4.71 11.27 10.45
C LEU A 147 -3.27 11.43 9.96
N ALA A 148 -2.86 12.68 9.73
CA ALA A 148 -1.53 13.03 9.23
C ALA A 148 -0.41 12.54 10.16
N LEU A 149 0.69 12.09 9.54
CA LEU A 149 1.86 11.60 10.25
C LEU A 149 3.05 12.54 10.10
N TYR A 150 3.76 12.69 11.22
CA TYR A 150 4.86 13.63 11.41
C TYR A 150 6.11 12.94 11.92
N THR A 151 7.25 13.55 11.64
CA THR A 151 8.55 13.21 12.25
C THR A 151 9.01 14.31 13.18
N PHE A 152 9.90 13.97 14.11
CA PHE A 152 10.49 14.86 15.09
C PHE A 152 12.01 14.95 14.91
N ASP A 153 12.57 16.15 14.73
CA ASP A 153 13.98 16.32 14.40
C ASP A 153 14.94 15.92 15.53
N LYS A 154 14.46 15.89 16.78
CA LYS A 154 15.27 15.47 17.92
C LYS A 154 15.37 13.96 18.10
N ASP A 155 14.56 13.20 17.36
CA ASP A 155 14.65 11.74 17.39
C ASP A 155 15.96 11.26 16.74
N LYS A 156 16.43 10.12 17.21
CA LYS A 156 17.52 9.39 16.56
C LYS A 156 16.95 8.31 15.60
N VAL A 157 17.82 7.76 14.78
CA VAL A 157 17.43 6.66 13.88
C VAL A 157 16.83 5.52 14.70
N ASN A 158 15.59 5.16 14.38
CA ASN A 158 14.80 4.12 15.06
C ASN A 158 14.69 4.31 16.59
N GLN A 159 14.80 5.54 17.10
CA GLN A 159 14.70 5.80 18.52
C GLN A 159 13.96 7.10 18.79
N SER A 160 12.79 6.99 19.42
CA SER A 160 12.00 8.11 19.89
C SER A 160 12.62 8.73 21.15
N VAL A 161 12.57 10.06 21.25
CA VAL A 161 12.84 10.82 22.49
C VAL A 161 11.60 11.56 22.98
N CYS A 162 10.45 11.36 22.33
CA CYS A 162 9.19 12.00 22.69
C CYS A 162 8.37 11.10 23.64
N TYR A 163 8.39 11.45 24.93
CA TYR A 163 7.68 10.77 26.03
C TYR A 163 6.86 11.76 26.85
N ASP A 164 6.09 11.29 27.81
CA ASP A 164 5.31 12.08 28.77
C ASP A 164 4.47 13.18 28.11
N LYS A 165 4.67 14.42 28.48
CA LYS A 165 3.95 15.58 27.93
C LYS A 165 4.17 15.74 26.41
N CYS A 166 5.32 15.34 25.89
CA CYS A 166 5.57 15.33 24.47
C CYS A 166 4.62 14.35 23.78
N ALA A 167 4.56 13.10 24.25
CA ALA A 167 3.70 12.05 23.68
C ALA A 167 2.19 12.33 23.84
N THR A 168 1.81 13.15 24.84
CA THR A 168 0.43 13.64 24.98
C THR A 168 0.05 14.58 23.84
N ASN A 169 0.95 15.48 23.45
CA ASN A 169 0.71 16.41 22.34
C ASN A 169 0.99 15.79 20.98
N TRP A 170 1.95 14.88 20.94
CA TRP A 170 2.36 14.15 19.73
C TRP A 170 2.26 12.64 19.95
N PRO A 171 1.04 12.11 19.94
CA PRO A 171 0.83 10.68 20.15
C PRO A 171 1.62 9.85 19.12
N PRO A 172 2.43 8.87 19.57
CA PRO A 172 3.13 7.98 18.66
C PRO A 172 2.15 7.22 17.76
N ALA A 173 2.55 6.99 16.51
CA ALA A 173 1.84 6.09 15.62
C ALA A 173 2.15 4.64 16.03
N TYR A 174 1.40 4.12 17.00
CA TYR A 174 1.58 2.77 17.50
C TYR A 174 1.20 1.72 16.46
N VAL A 175 1.91 0.58 16.51
CA VAL A 175 1.54 -0.60 15.74
C VAL A 175 0.27 -1.20 16.33
N ASN A 176 -0.68 -1.56 15.46
CA ASN A 176 -1.96 -2.13 15.88
C ASN A 176 -1.74 -3.43 16.68
N PRO A 177 -2.45 -3.64 17.81
CA PRO A 177 -2.39 -4.87 18.62
C PRO A 177 -2.62 -6.16 17.81
N ASP A 178 -3.50 -6.14 16.81
CA ASP A 178 -3.75 -7.30 15.95
C ASP A 178 -2.50 -7.72 15.18
N LEU A 179 -1.73 -6.77 14.66
CA LEU A 179 -0.44 -7.02 14.03
C LEU A 179 0.59 -7.53 15.04
N LEU A 180 0.61 -6.98 16.25
CA LEU A 180 1.52 -7.42 17.32
C LEU A 180 1.24 -8.87 17.74
N SER A 181 -0.01 -9.32 17.67
CA SER A 181 -0.38 -10.71 18.00
C SER A 181 0.22 -11.73 17.03
N MET A 182 0.57 -11.31 15.80
CA MET A 182 1.27 -12.13 14.81
C MET A 182 2.77 -12.28 15.13
N GLY A 183 3.29 -11.47 16.04
CA GLY A 183 4.71 -11.36 16.38
C GLY A 183 5.46 -10.42 15.43
N ILE A 184 6.19 -9.46 15.99
CA ILE A 184 6.92 -8.43 15.21
C ILE A 184 7.83 -9.03 14.15
N ALA A 185 8.54 -10.13 14.46
CA ALA A 185 9.44 -10.79 13.53
C ALA A 185 8.74 -11.44 12.32
N ASN A 186 7.43 -11.64 12.39
CA ASN A 186 6.62 -12.24 11.33
C ASN A 186 5.96 -11.18 10.44
N LEU A 187 6.01 -9.89 10.80
CA LEU A 187 5.43 -8.83 10.00
C LEU A 187 6.17 -8.71 8.66
N LYS A 188 5.39 -8.68 7.59
CA LYS A 188 5.88 -8.44 6.23
C LYS A 188 5.98 -6.94 6.01
N LEU A 189 7.05 -6.32 6.52
CA LEU A 189 7.32 -4.91 6.31
C LEU A 189 8.04 -4.68 4.98
N SER A 190 7.81 -3.56 4.35
CA SER A 190 8.42 -3.23 3.07
C SER A 190 8.42 -1.71 2.80
N GLY A 191 9.08 -1.32 1.72
CA GLY A 191 9.32 0.09 1.43
C GLY A 191 10.30 0.69 2.44
N ASN A 192 10.01 1.91 2.87
CA ASN A 192 10.83 2.63 3.85
C ASN A 192 10.26 2.53 5.28
N PHE A 193 9.34 1.59 5.53
CA PHE A 193 8.71 1.38 6.83
C PHE A 193 9.42 0.31 7.64
N ASP A 194 9.47 0.56 8.95
CA ASP A 194 9.94 -0.38 9.96
C ASP A 194 9.19 -0.11 11.27
N VAL A 195 9.51 -0.88 12.30
CA VAL A 195 8.93 -0.77 13.63
C VAL A 195 10.04 -0.66 14.65
N THR A 196 9.92 0.27 15.59
CA THR A 196 10.84 0.40 16.72
C THR A 196 10.13 0.13 18.04
N GLN A 197 10.82 -0.51 18.99
CA GLN A 197 10.33 -0.61 20.35
C GLN A 197 10.76 0.62 21.15
N ARG A 198 9.78 1.27 21.77
CA ARG A 198 9.97 2.41 22.66
C ARG A 198 10.44 1.94 24.03
N THR A 199 11.01 2.85 24.84
CA THR A 199 11.43 2.51 26.21
C THR A 199 10.26 2.19 27.16
N ASP A 200 9.03 2.59 26.79
CA ASP A 200 7.79 2.22 27.50
C ASP A 200 7.26 0.82 27.09
N GLY A 201 8.00 0.08 26.26
CA GLY A 201 7.65 -1.25 25.79
C GLY A 201 6.70 -1.28 24.60
N GLN A 202 6.09 -0.17 24.19
CA GLN A 202 5.18 -0.07 23.06
C GLN A 202 5.96 -0.11 21.73
N TYR A 203 5.30 -0.55 20.65
CA TYR A 203 5.85 -0.56 19.31
C TYR A 203 5.29 0.59 18.49
N GLN A 204 6.17 1.32 17.82
CA GLN A 204 5.88 2.52 17.05
C GLN A 204 6.36 2.35 15.61
N TRP A 205 5.55 2.77 14.64
CA TRP A 205 5.95 2.84 13.25
C TRP A 205 7.09 3.82 13.04
N THR A 206 8.01 3.47 12.14
CA THR A 206 9.05 4.35 11.61
C THR A 206 8.97 4.43 10.10
N TYR A 207 9.43 5.54 9.54
CA TYR A 207 9.61 5.74 8.10
C TYR A 207 11.01 6.31 7.85
N GLN A 208 11.81 5.63 7.02
CA GLN A 208 13.23 5.98 6.80
C GLN A 208 14.02 6.13 8.11
N GLY A 209 13.74 5.25 9.08
CA GLY A 209 14.37 5.27 10.40
C GLY A 209 13.88 6.38 11.33
N LYS A 210 12.91 7.21 10.94
CA LYS A 210 12.33 8.25 11.79
C LYS A 210 11.03 7.77 12.41
N PRO A 211 10.87 7.78 13.76
CA PRO A 211 9.63 7.49 14.45
C PRO A 211 8.48 8.38 13.99
N LEU A 212 7.27 7.82 13.90
CA LEU A 212 6.09 8.48 13.37
C LEU A 212 5.14 8.90 14.48
N TYR A 213 4.55 10.09 14.34
CA TYR A 213 3.64 10.67 15.32
C TYR A 213 2.41 11.26 14.66
N ARG A 214 1.33 11.40 15.46
CA ARG A 214 0.15 12.21 15.15
C ARG A 214 0.28 13.57 15.83
N TRP A 215 -0.50 14.54 15.40
CA TRP A 215 -0.68 15.80 16.11
C TRP A 215 -2.02 15.80 16.84
N PHE A 216 -2.04 16.14 18.13
CA PHE A 216 -3.25 16.04 18.95
C PHE A 216 -4.40 16.97 18.49
N LYS A 217 -4.11 17.99 17.71
CA LYS A 217 -5.10 18.90 17.15
C LYS A 217 -5.67 18.46 15.81
N ASP A 218 -5.03 17.55 15.12
CA ASP A 218 -5.56 16.94 13.90
C ASP A 218 -6.63 15.93 14.29
N LYS A 219 -7.89 16.18 13.90
CA LYS A 219 -9.07 15.42 14.34
C LYS A 219 -9.76 14.67 13.23
N GLN A 220 -9.54 15.07 11.99
CA GLN A 220 -10.22 14.51 10.83
C GLN A 220 -9.26 14.35 9.64
N PRO A 221 -9.61 13.50 8.66
CA PRO A 221 -8.86 13.39 7.41
C PRO A 221 -8.68 14.75 6.73
N GLY A 222 -7.45 15.04 6.33
CA GLY A 222 -7.10 16.31 5.70
C GLY A 222 -6.47 17.33 6.67
N ASP A 223 -6.68 17.19 7.99
CA ASP A 223 -5.98 18.02 8.96
C ASP A 223 -4.47 17.73 8.88
N LYS A 224 -3.67 18.80 8.84
CA LYS A 224 -2.20 18.77 8.78
C LYS A 224 -1.58 19.96 9.52
N SER A 225 -2.22 20.36 10.62
CA SER A 225 -1.88 21.57 11.38
C SER A 225 -0.60 21.43 12.23
N GLY A 226 -0.02 20.24 12.29
CA GLY A 226 1.23 19.97 12.99
C GLY A 226 2.48 20.29 12.17
N ASP A 227 2.37 20.56 10.85
CA ASP A 227 3.53 20.83 10.00
C ASP A 227 4.22 22.15 10.40
N GLY A 228 5.51 22.09 10.65
CA GLY A 228 6.33 23.25 11.04
C GLY A 228 6.20 23.67 12.51
N VAL A 229 5.47 22.94 13.36
CA VAL A 229 5.36 23.30 14.79
C VAL A 229 6.73 23.34 15.44
N GLN A 230 7.06 24.47 16.07
CA GLN A 230 8.36 24.77 16.69
C GLN A 230 9.57 24.57 15.75
N ASN A 231 9.36 24.50 14.43
CA ASN A 231 10.39 24.22 13.41
C ASN A 231 11.15 22.89 13.63
N VAL A 232 10.54 21.92 14.32
CA VAL A 232 11.14 20.59 14.61
C VAL A 232 10.17 19.45 14.32
N TRP A 233 8.93 19.75 13.95
CA TRP A 233 7.92 18.76 13.56
C TRP A 233 7.56 18.91 12.10
N HIS A 234 7.63 17.83 11.34
CA HIS A 234 7.49 17.89 9.89
C HIS A 234 6.53 16.84 9.36
N LEU A 235 5.58 17.29 8.55
CA LEU A 235 4.69 16.42 7.77
C LEU A 235 5.50 15.61 6.77
N ILE A 236 5.19 14.33 6.63
CA ILE A 236 5.90 13.44 5.70
C ILE A 236 5.25 13.52 4.33
N LYS A 237 5.74 14.44 3.52
CA LYS A 237 5.29 14.66 2.13
C LYS A 237 5.92 13.66 1.17
N GLN A 238 5.14 13.31 0.08
CA GLN A 238 5.53 12.35 -0.97
C GLN A 238 5.38 12.96 -2.38
#